data_729ffd310a915eda0b70ccf9ef32bbac
#
_entry.id   729ffd310a915eda0b70ccf9ef32bbac
#
_cell.length_a   1.000
_cell.length_b   1.000
_cell.length_c   1.000
_cell.angle_alpha   90.00
_cell.angle_beta   90.00
_cell.angle_gamma   90.00
#
_symmetry.space_group_name_H-M   'P 1'
#
loop_
_entity.id
_entity.type
_entity.pdbx_description
1 polymer ?
#
loop_
_entity_poly.entity_id
_entity_poly.type
_entity_poly.pdbx_seq_one_letter_code
_entity_poly.pdbx_strand_id
1 'polypeptide(L)'
;MTANLPANTQQGGMPIVGKMPTYMQELAAQSSMGSFGDGFSGSRRVQLKGGQINFLAEDGKPMGTVASSDGTIVAFPQYTNSAEIIILGIAPEGNTTYRTMYLSQYKDGDSLPPDCWSADGVHPSPKSFAKQSDACASCPKNVAGTSSTGKGKACGSRKRLVVVFAHDPEMRLFSMDLSSTALFGTSARAAAGYFTLSEYAKLIKQNGAIWEGLVTEVCFSEGANIGVRFKAKAYVEYDKLQQLLQLGKTAESAEMLTIDFPERKADNEAPAAQAYVAADPKSVMLANPAFQTTLAHLRDWAQHPSVTIETIRAEAAKYGVAL
;
A
#
# COMPACT_ATOMS: atom_id res chain seq x y z
N MET A 1 33.45 13.86 51.93
CA MET A 1 32.06 14.27 51.67
C MET A 1 31.70 13.86 50.28
N THR A 2 31.10 12.70 50.11
CA THR A 2 30.69 12.14 48.83
C THR A 2 29.30 12.63 48.51
N ALA A 3 29.14 13.41 47.45
CA ALA A 3 27.85 13.87 46.98
C ALA A 3 27.14 12.71 46.27
N ASN A 4 26.08 12.21 46.89
CA ASN A 4 25.13 11.29 46.25
C ASN A 4 24.38 12.02 45.14
N LEU A 5 24.60 11.62 43.88
CA LEU A 5 23.74 11.92 42.76
C LEU A 5 22.52 10.99 42.83
N PRO A 6 21.28 11.52 42.75
CA PRO A 6 20.12 10.66 42.68
C PRO A 6 20.09 9.92 41.34
N ALA A 7 20.06 8.60 41.41
CA ALA A 7 19.77 7.75 40.25
C ALA A 7 18.32 7.97 39.81
N ASN A 8 18.10 8.74 38.77
CA ASN A 8 16.82 8.80 38.05
C ASN A 8 16.96 8.03 36.74
N THR A 9 16.80 6.72 36.85
CA THR A 9 16.64 5.80 35.71
C THR A 9 15.16 5.72 35.37
N GLN A 10 14.61 6.78 34.78
CA GLN A 10 13.31 6.71 34.10
C GLN A 10 13.40 7.46 32.77
N GLN A 11 13.24 6.68 31.69
CA GLN A 11 12.97 7.11 30.32
C GLN A 11 13.91 8.19 29.79
N GLY A 12 14.74 7.83 28.83
CA GLY A 12 15.65 8.61 28.02
C GLY A 12 15.39 10.11 27.81
N GLY A 13 15.27 10.87 28.89
CA GLY A 13 15.21 12.32 28.83
C GLY A 13 16.57 12.90 28.47
N MET A 14 16.59 13.89 27.58
CA MET A 14 17.80 14.63 27.28
C MET A 14 18.42 15.19 28.56
N PRO A 15 19.75 15.16 28.75
CA PRO A 15 20.42 15.66 29.93
C PRO A 15 20.51 17.20 29.93
N ILE A 16 19.42 17.88 29.62
CA ILE A 16 19.30 19.35 29.65
C ILE A 16 18.53 19.72 30.89
N VAL A 17 19.19 20.45 31.78
CA VAL A 17 18.57 20.98 33.00
C VAL A 17 17.78 22.21 32.61
N GLY A 18 16.44 22.09 32.61
CA GLY A 18 15.54 23.22 32.36
C GLY A 18 14.24 22.80 31.66
N LYS A 19 13.21 23.59 31.80
CA LYS A 19 11.95 23.40 31.06
C LYS A 19 12.16 23.81 29.60
N MET A 20 11.77 22.94 28.67
CA MET A 20 11.87 23.22 27.23
C MET A 20 11.18 24.54 26.89
N PRO A 21 11.86 25.49 26.21
CA PRO A 21 11.24 26.74 25.78
C PRO A 21 10.07 26.50 24.83
N THR A 22 9.03 27.35 24.93
CA THR A 22 7.80 27.22 24.12
C THR A 22 8.09 27.22 22.62
N TYR A 23 9.03 28.05 22.14
CA TYR A 23 9.43 28.08 20.74
C TYR A 23 10.03 26.77 20.24
N MET A 24 10.72 26.01 21.10
CA MET A 24 11.25 24.70 20.76
C MET A 24 10.15 23.65 20.62
N GLN A 25 9.05 23.79 21.39
CA GLN A 25 7.87 22.94 21.27
C GLN A 25 7.14 23.22 19.94
N GLU A 26 7.02 24.51 19.57
CA GLU A 26 6.42 24.92 18.31
C GLU A 26 7.26 24.48 17.10
N LEU A 27 8.60 24.60 17.18
CA LEU A 27 9.50 24.11 16.14
C LEU A 27 9.55 22.58 16.06
N ALA A 28 9.44 21.88 17.17
CA ALA A 28 9.36 20.43 17.19
C ALA A 28 8.08 19.90 16.53
N ALA A 29 6.96 20.63 16.68
CA ALA A 29 5.70 20.32 16.00
C ALA A 29 5.77 20.56 14.47
N GLN A 30 6.69 21.42 14.01
CA GLN A 30 6.93 21.72 12.58
C GLN A 30 8.11 20.93 12.00
N SER A 31 8.86 20.21 12.84
CA SER A 31 10.07 19.52 12.44
C SER A 31 9.78 18.05 12.10
N SER A 32 10.30 17.61 10.97
CA SER A 32 10.27 16.19 10.56
C SER A 32 11.12 15.25 11.44
N MET A 33 11.61 15.71 12.60
CA MET A 33 12.37 14.89 13.55
C MET A 33 11.58 13.76 14.21
N GLY A 34 10.24 13.73 14.06
CA GLY A 34 9.41 12.60 14.50
C GLY A 34 9.75 11.25 13.83
N SER A 35 10.56 11.27 12.75
CA SER A 35 10.96 10.06 12.03
C SER A 35 12.32 9.47 12.48
N PHE A 36 13.02 10.09 13.44
CA PHE A 36 14.31 9.62 13.97
C PHE A 36 14.23 8.87 15.29
N GLY A 37 13.10 8.23 15.59
CA GLY A 37 12.92 7.39 16.78
C GLY A 37 13.12 5.92 16.47
N ASP A 38 13.70 5.19 17.39
CA ASP A 38 13.95 3.75 17.33
C ASP A 38 12.81 2.94 16.73
N GLY A 39 13.06 2.35 15.57
CA GLY A 39 12.28 1.30 14.96
C GLY A 39 10.80 1.62 14.71
N PHE A 40 10.48 1.97 13.46
CA PHE A 40 9.12 2.06 12.95
C PHE A 40 8.15 2.88 13.84
N SER A 41 8.42 4.16 14.03
CA SER A 41 7.36 5.11 14.36
C SER A 41 6.43 5.15 13.15
N GLY A 42 5.45 4.25 13.15
CA GLY A 42 4.50 4.14 12.06
C GLY A 42 3.61 5.37 12.03
N SER A 43 3.48 6.03 10.89
CA SER A 43 2.42 7.00 10.70
C SER A 43 1.06 6.34 10.96
N ARG A 44 0.09 7.13 11.40
CA ARG A 44 -1.30 6.69 11.56
C ARG A 44 -1.79 6.08 10.26
N ARG A 45 -2.48 4.94 10.33
CA ARG A 45 -2.93 4.23 9.14
C ARG A 45 -4.27 3.56 9.30
N VAL A 46 -4.98 3.42 8.19
CA VAL A 46 -6.16 2.55 8.09
C VAL A 46 -5.71 1.17 7.66
N GLN A 47 -5.86 0.20 8.55
CA GLN A 47 -5.59 -1.20 8.24
C GLN A 47 -6.83 -1.85 7.61
N LEU A 48 -6.62 -2.50 6.47
CA LEU A 48 -7.62 -3.26 5.72
C LEU A 48 -7.23 -4.74 5.77
N LYS A 49 -7.84 -5.52 6.69
CA LYS A 49 -7.46 -6.90 6.92
C LYS A 49 -8.66 -7.77 7.28
N GLY A 50 -8.74 -8.96 6.67
CA GLY A 50 -9.76 -9.96 7.03
C GLY A 50 -11.20 -9.49 6.84
N GLY A 51 -11.46 -8.56 5.92
CA GLY A 51 -12.79 -7.95 5.74
C GLY A 51 -13.10 -6.84 6.77
N GLN A 52 -12.12 -6.42 7.53
CA GLN A 52 -12.26 -5.43 8.60
C GLN A 52 -11.43 -4.18 8.36
N ILE A 53 -11.93 -3.05 8.84
CA ILE A 53 -11.30 -1.74 8.81
C ILE A 53 -10.95 -1.37 10.25
N ASN A 54 -9.69 -0.98 10.48
CA ASN A 54 -9.22 -0.48 11.77
C ASN A 54 -8.41 0.80 11.56
N PHE A 55 -8.67 1.82 12.34
CA PHE A 55 -7.83 3.02 12.41
C PHE A 55 -6.74 2.79 13.46
N LEU A 56 -5.49 2.82 13.03
CA LEU A 56 -4.34 2.55 13.90
C LEU A 56 -3.58 3.85 14.19
N ALA A 57 -3.19 3.99 15.45
CA ALA A 57 -2.27 5.02 15.91
C ALA A 57 -0.83 4.75 15.41
N GLU A 58 0.07 5.66 15.68
CA GLU A 58 1.49 5.59 15.29
C GLU A 58 2.22 4.37 15.89
N ASP A 59 1.77 3.90 17.07
CA ASP A 59 2.28 2.68 17.71
C ASP A 59 1.70 1.38 17.10
N GLY A 60 0.85 1.50 16.08
CA GLY A 60 0.22 0.38 15.39
C GLY A 60 -0.98 -0.24 16.12
N LYS A 61 -1.39 0.33 17.26
CA LYS A 61 -2.59 -0.15 17.97
C LYS A 61 -3.87 0.52 17.45
N PRO A 62 -5.02 -0.13 17.55
CA PRO A 62 -6.31 0.49 17.24
C PRO A 62 -6.53 1.74 18.11
N MET A 63 -6.93 2.85 17.49
CA MET A 63 -7.11 4.13 18.18
C MET A 63 -8.23 4.11 19.21
N GLY A 64 -9.29 3.34 18.99
CA GLY A 64 -10.43 3.26 19.88
C GLY A 64 -11.14 4.59 20.05
N THR A 65 -11.38 4.97 21.30
CA THR A 65 -12.03 6.24 21.66
C THR A 65 -10.97 7.26 22.05
N VAL A 66 -11.00 8.41 21.41
CA VAL A 66 -10.04 9.51 21.61
C VAL A 66 -10.80 10.78 21.94
N ALA A 67 -10.36 11.49 22.95
CA ALA A 67 -10.86 12.84 23.25
C ALA A 67 -10.17 13.86 22.33
N SER A 68 -10.95 14.71 21.68
CA SER A 68 -10.46 15.86 20.92
C SER A 68 -10.14 17.05 21.81
N SER A 69 -9.43 18.03 21.29
CA SER A 69 -9.00 19.22 22.02
C SER A 69 -10.18 20.08 22.53
N ASP A 70 -11.33 20.00 21.87
CA ASP A 70 -12.59 20.66 22.27
C ASP A 70 -13.43 19.85 23.28
N GLY A 71 -12.93 18.68 23.72
CA GLY A 71 -13.62 17.76 24.61
C GLY A 71 -14.58 16.78 23.94
N THR A 72 -14.73 16.85 22.61
CA THR A 72 -15.53 15.89 21.85
C THR A 72 -14.90 14.49 21.92
N ILE A 73 -15.72 13.48 22.19
CA ILE A 73 -15.27 12.08 22.19
C ILE A 73 -15.49 11.47 20.82
N VAL A 74 -14.41 11.04 20.16
CA VAL A 74 -14.43 10.40 18.85
C VAL A 74 -14.16 8.91 19.00
N ALA A 75 -15.08 8.09 18.55
CA ALA A 75 -14.90 6.64 18.46
C ALA A 75 -14.42 6.28 17.04
N PHE A 76 -13.14 5.95 16.91
CA PHE A 76 -12.61 5.48 15.62
C PHE A 76 -13.09 4.07 15.32
N PRO A 77 -13.43 3.78 14.05
CA PRO A 77 -13.86 2.46 13.61
C PRO A 77 -12.82 1.37 13.91
N GLN A 78 -13.25 0.30 14.56
CA GLN A 78 -12.45 -0.87 14.88
C GLN A 78 -13.23 -2.14 14.53
N TYR A 79 -12.55 -3.09 13.91
CA TYR A 79 -13.11 -4.41 13.55
C TYR A 79 -14.47 -4.31 12.82
N THR A 80 -14.66 -3.23 12.06
CA THR A 80 -15.87 -2.96 11.27
C THR A 80 -15.64 -3.26 9.80
N ASN A 81 -16.71 -3.53 9.06
CA ASN A 81 -16.65 -3.75 7.62
C ASN A 81 -16.84 -2.46 6.80
N SER A 82 -17.16 -1.35 7.41
CA SER A 82 -17.31 -0.05 6.74
C SER A 82 -16.86 1.12 7.63
N ALA A 83 -16.43 2.21 6.98
CA ALA A 83 -16.08 3.48 7.63
C ALA A 83 -16.35 4.64 6.68
N GLU A 84 -16.64 5.81 7.21
CA GLU A 84 -16.78 7.05 6.45
C GLU A 84 -15.48 7.85 6.52
N ILE A 85 -14.91 8.17 5.36
CA ILE A 85 -13.65 8.88 5.21
C ILE A 85 -13.79 10.05 4.24
N ILE A 86 -12.83 10.97 4.26
CA ILE A 86 -12.62 11.95 3.20
C ILE A 86 -11.21 11.72 2.65
N ILE A 87 -11.08 11.61 1.32
CA ILE A 87 -9.80 11.34 0.64
C ILE A 87 -9.14 12.69 0.35
N LEU A 88 -7.89 12.88 0.79
CA LEU A 88 -7.13 14.13 0.61
C LEU A 88 -6.01 13.99 -0.41
N GLY A 89 -5.56 12.77 -0.70
CA GLY A 89 -4.48 12.55 -1.64
C GLY A 89 -4.38 11.09 -2.07
N ILE A 90 -3.75 10.87 -3.22
CA ILE A 90 -3.59 9.53 -3.86
C ILE A 90 -2.17 9.44 -4.45
N ALA A 91 -1.44 8.38 -4.13
CA ALA A 91 -0.13 8.08 -4.69
C ALA A 91 -0.02 6.62 -5.20
N PRO A 92 0.69 6.36 -6.30
CA PRO A 92 1.12 7.34 -7.30
C PRO A 92 -0.06 8.02 -8.00
N GLU A 93 0.16 9.22 -8.53
CA GLU A 93 -0.89 9.95 -9.24
C GLU A 93 -1.30 9.27 -10.56
N GLY A 94 -2.44 9.67 -11.10
CA GLY A 94 -2.96 9.22 -12.38
C GLY A 94 -3.27 7.72 -12.39
N ASN A 95 -2.97 7.05 -13.50
CA ASN A 95 -3.22 5.62 -13.70
C ASN A 95 -2.09 4.71 -13.25
N THR A 96 -0.98 5.26 -12.75
CA THR A 96 0.16 4.49 -12.25
C THR A 96 -0.17 3.83 -10.91
N THR A 97 0.53 2.75 -10.59
CA THR A 97 0.42 2.06 -9.30
C THR A 97 1.82 1.75 -8.79
N TYR A 98 2.04 1.84 -7.50
CA TYR A 98 3.24 1.23 -6.94
C TYR A 98 3.04 -0.30 -6.84
N ARG A 99 4.12 -1.04 -6.63
CA ARG A 99 4.10 -2.50 -6.62
C ARG A 99 4.79 -3.05 -5.40
N THR A 100 4.26 -4.16 -4.89
CA THR A 100 4.88 -4.92 -3.80
C THR A 100 4.80 -6.41 -4.07
N MET A 101 5.82 -7.13 -3.66
CA MET A 101 5.89 -8.58 -3.74
C MET A 101 6.48 -9.14 -2.45
N TYR A 102 5.90 -10.22 -1.96
CA TYR A 102 6.35 -10.98 -0.78
C TYR A 102 6.66 -12.41 -1.21
N LEU A 103 7.82 -12.93 -0.82
CA LEU A 103 8.23 -14.32 -1.11
C LEU A 103 7.51 -15.32 -0.21
N SER A 104 7.34 -14.97 1.05
CA SER A 104 6.58 -15.76 2.02
C SER A 104 5.11 -15.34 2.06
N GLN A 105 4.23 -16.26 2.42
CA GLN A 105 2.87 -15.88 2.77
C GLN A 105 2.90 -14.99 4.01
N TYR A 106 2.10 -13.92 3.97
CA TYR A 106 1.90 -13.05 5.13
C TYR A 106 1.42 -13.89 6.32
N LYS A 107 2.14 -13.81 7.43
CA LYS A 107 1.71 -14.36 8.72
C LYS A 107 1.09 -13.25 9.54
N ASP A 108 0.07 -13.57 10.31
CA ASP A 108 -0.59 -12.61 11.18
C ASP A 108 0.42 -12.01 12.17
N GLY A 109 0.49 -10.67 12.18
CA GLY A 109 1.44 -9.93 13.01
C GLY A 109 2.74 -9.55 12.31
N ASP A 110 3.04 -10.09 11.11
CA ASP A 110 4.21 -9.68 10.35
C ASP A 110 4.08 -8.22 9.90
N SER A 111 5.00 -7.38 10.35
CA SER A 111 5.18 -5.99 9.89
C SER A 111 6.37 -5.85 8.93
N LEU A 112 6.80 -6.97 8.33
CA LEU A 112 7.96 -6.97 7.46
C LEU A 112 7.70 -6.17 6.17
N PRO A 113 8.67 -5.36 5.71
CA PRO A 113 8.58 -4.69 4.43
C PRO A 113 8.53 -5.72 3.28
N PRO A 114 8.01 -5.33 2.11
CA PRO A 114 7.98 -6.21 0.96
C PRO A 114 9.39 -6.64 0.53
N ASP A 115 9.53 -7.87 0.07
CA ASP A 115 10.81 -8.40 -0.42
C ASP A 115 11.27 -7.71 -1.70
N CYS A 116 10.32 -7.37 -2.58
CA CYS A 116 10.56 -6.53 -3.76
C CYS A 116 9.44 -5.49 -3.88
N TRP A 117 9.81 -4.25 -4.19
CA TRP A 117 8.84 -3.19 -4.38
C TRP A 117 9.31 -2.15 -5.39
N SER A 118 8.38 -1.35 -5.88
CA SER A 118 8.60 -0.30 -6.87
C SER A 118 7.65 0.85 -6.57
N ALA A 119 8.17 2.04 -6.34
CA ALA A 119 7.36 3.23 -6.07
C ALA A 119 6.65 3.73 -7.32
N ASP A 120 7.28 3.62 -8.48
CA ASP A 120 6.77 4.08 -9.79
C ASP A 120 6.04 2.98 -10.58
N GLY A 121 6.12 1.72 -10.11
CA GLY A 121 5.57 0.57 -10.82
C GLY A 121 6.36 0.13 -12.07
N VAL A 122 7.48 0.79 -12.37
CA VAL A 122 8.32 0.57 -13.56
C VAL A 122 9.63 -0.12 -13.21
N HIS A 123 10.35 0.39 -12.21
CA HIS A 123 11.62 -0.17 -11.78
C HIS A 123 11.56 -0.60 -10.31
N PRO A 124 12.09 -1.78 -9.96
CA PRO A 124 12.19 -2.18 -8.57
C PRO A 124 13.16 -1.24 -7.82
N SER A 125 12.79 -0.89 -6.60
CA SER A 125 13.61 -0.06 -5.74
C SER A 125 14.98 -0.72 -5.48
N PRO A 126 16.07 0.05 -5.46
CA PRO A 126 17.38 -0.46 -5.05
C PRO A 126 17.39 -0.97 -3.59
N LYS A 127 16.49 -0.47 -2.74
CA LYS A 127 16.28 -0.93 -1.36
C LYS A 127 15.52 -2.25 -1.24
N SER A 128 15.05 -2.84 -2.36
CA SER A 128 14.37 -4.14 -2.35
C SER A 128 15.31 -5.24 -1.85
N PHE A 129 14.90 -5.98 -0.83
CA PHE A 129 15.69 -7.07 -0.24
C PHE A 129 15.96 -8.20 -1.24
N ALA A 130 14.95 -8.57 -2.05
CA ALA A 130 15.03 -9.62 -3.05
C ALA A 130 14.44 -9.13 -4.38
N LYS A 131 15.23 -8.33 -5.10
CA LYS A 131 14.87 -7.81 -6.42
C LYS A 131 14.60 -8.96 -7.38
N GLN A 132 13.46 -8.96 -8.06
CA GLN A 132 12.99 -10.07 -8.91
C GLN A 132 13.27 -9.86 -10.41
N SER A 133 13.59 -8.65 -10.84
CA SER A 133 13.85 -8.26 -12.23
C SER A 133 14.43 -6.86 -12.26
N ASP A 134 15.00 -6.44 -13.38
CA ASP A 134 15.44 -5.05 -13.58
C ASP A 134 14.31 -4.12 -14.01
N ALA A 135 13.23 -4.67 -14.57
CA ALA A 135 12.03 -3.91 -14.92
C ALA A 135 10.77 -4.65 -14.50
N CYS A 136 9.80 -3.93 -13.93
CA CYS A 136 8.54 -4.51 -13.46
C CYS A 136 7.68 -5.08 -14.60
N ALA A 137 7.81 -4.53 -15.80
CA ALA A 137 7.04 -4.99 -16.98
C ALA A 137 7.43 -6.42 -17.41
N SER A 138 8.72 -6.76 -17.37
CA SER A 138 9.26 -8.07 -17.74
C SER A 138 9.41 -9.04 -16.55
N CYS A 139 9.00 -8.62 -15.34
CA CYS A 139 9.18 -9.40 -14.13
C CYS A 139 8.33 -10.69 -14.16
N PRO A 140 8.91 -11.88 -13.92
CA PRO A 140 8.17 -13.13 -13.87
C PRO A 140 7.10 -13.16 -12.79
N LYS A 141 7.25 -12.39 -11.71
CA LYS A 141 6.24 -12.26 -10.63
C LYS A 141 5.08 -11.33 -11.00
N ASN A 142 5.17 -10.60 -12.13
CA ASN A 142 4.10 -9.75 -12.67
C ASN A 142 3.18 -10.50 -13.66
N VAL A 143 3.30 -11.81 -13.76
CA VAL A 143 2.50 -12.67 -14.66
C VAL A 143 1.32 -13.26 -13.88
N ALA A 144 0.14 -13.37 -14.53
CA ALA A 144 -1.01 -14.05 -13.94
C ALA A 144 -0.67 -15.52 -13.64
N GLY A 145 -1.22 -16.05 -12.55
CA GLY A 145 -0.94 -17.42 -12.10
C GLY A 145 0.27 -17.55 -11.16
N THR A 146 1.06 -16.47 -10.96
CA THR A 146 2.26 -16.52 -10.10
C THR A 146 2.01 -16.28 -8.62
N SER A 147 0.78 -15.91 -8.24
CA SER A 147 0.41 -15.77 -6.82
C SER A 147 0.39 -17.15 -6.13
N SER A 148 0.49 -17.16 -4.81
CA SER A 148 0.39 -18.38 -3.99
C SER A 148 -0.91 -19.17 -4.20
N THR A 149 -1.98 -18.49 -4.65
CA THR A 149 -3.28 -19.13 -4.97
C THR A 149 -3.37 -19.60 -6.43
N GLY A 150 -2.37 -19.35 -7.26
CA GLY A 150 -2.36 -19.72 -8.68
C GLY A 150 -3.31 -18.88 -9.58
N LYS A 151 -4.04 -17.91 -9.03
CA LYS A 151 -5.04 -17.13 -9.79
C LYS A 151 -4.60 -15.72 -10.15
N GLY A 152 -3.79 -15.09 -9.33
CA GLY A 152 -3.35 -13.70 -9.48
C GLY A 152 -1.87 -13.57 -9.79
N LYS A 153 -1.37 -12.34 -9.73
CA LYS A 153 0.06 -12.03 -9.81
C LYS A 153 0.65 -12.02 -8.41
N ALA A 154 1.87 -12.56 -8.25
CA ALA A 154 2.60 -12.47 -6.98
C ALA A 154 3.01 -11.01 -6.68
N CYS A 155 3.36 -10.25 -7.72
CA CYS A 155 3.62 -8.82 -7.63
C CYS A 155 2.31 -8.03 -7.75
N GLY A 156 1.82 -7.51 -6.63
CA GLY A 156 0.55 -6.79 -6.56
C GLY A 156 0.69 -5.31 -6.92
N SER A 157 -0.28 -4.79 -7.69
CA SER A 157 -0.46 -3.34 -7.89
C SER A 157 -1.17 -2.73 -6.70
N ARG A 158 -0.71 -1.56 -6.25
CA ARG A 158 -1.24 -0.87 -5.08
C ARG A 158 -1.36 0.64 -5.33
N LYS A 159 -2.21 1.29 -4.55
CA LYS A 159 -2.24 2.75 -4.37
C LYS A 159 -2.30 3.07 -2.90
N ARG A 160 -1.69 4.19 -2.53
CA ARG A 160 -1.79 4.77 -1.19
C ARG A 160 -2.70 5.97 -1.23
N LEU A 161 -3.62 6.04 -0.30
CA LEU A 161 -4.44 7.22 -0.04
C LEU A 161 -3.98 7.88 1.25
N VAL A 162 -4.14 9.20 1.33
CA VAL A 162 -4.20 9.93 2.59
C VAL A 162 -5.65 10.30 2.83
N VAL A 163 -6.15 9.96 4.00
CA VAL A 163 -7.55 10.11 4.37
C VAL A 163 -7.69 10.70 5.77
N VAL A 164 -8.83 11.31 6.04
CA VAL A 164 -9.30 11.62 7.39
C VAL A 164 -10.57 10.82 7.69
N PHE A 165 -10.78 10.48 8.95
CA PHE A 165 -12.06 9.94 9.40
C PHE A 165 -13.11 11.06 9.37
N ALA A 166 -14.23 10.87 8.67
CA ALA A 166 -15.19 11.93 8.39
C ALA A 166 -15.78 12.60 9.66
N HIS A 167 -15.82 11.86 10.76
CA HIS A 167 -16.36 12.30 12.04
C HIS A 167 -15.29 12.75 13.05
N ASP A 168 -14.02 12.84 12.64
CA ASP A 168 -12.96 13.39 13.48
C ASP A 168 -12.91 14.92 13.36
N PRO A 169 -13.22 15.68 14.43
CA PRO A 169 -13.16 17.14 14.38
C PRO A 169 -11.72 17.67 14.24
N GLU A 170 -10.72 16.90 14.65
CA GLU A 170 -9.30 17.27 14.49
C GLU A 170 -8.74 16.90 13.12
N MET A 171 -9.52 16.23 12.29
CA MET A 171 -9.14 15.84 10.92
C MET A 171 -7.75 15.15 10.86
N ARG A 172 -7.47 14.25 11.81
CA ARG A 172 -6.21 13.51 11.85
C ARG A 172 -5.99 12.73 10.57
N LEU A 173 -4.78 12.83 10.02
CA LEU A 173 -4.39 12.14 8.80
C LEU A 173 -4.10 10.67 9.04
N PHE A 174 -4.47 9.83 8.07
CA PHE A 174 -4.20 8.40 8.02
C PHE A 174 -3.78 7.99 6.62
N SER A 175 -2.76 7.16 6.50
CA SER A 175 -2.45 6.48 5.23
C SER A 175 -3.33 5.23 5.07
N MET A 176 -3.76 4.92 3.85
CA MET A 176 -4.53 3.71 3.54
C MET A 176 -4.02 3.08 2.25
N ASP A 177 -3.47 1.87 2.35
CA ASP A 177 -2.94 1.14 1.20
C ASP A 177 -4.01 0.22 0.59
N LEU A 178 -4.25 0.39 -0.71
CA LEU A 178 -5.25 -0.34 -1.47
C LEU A 178 -4.61 -1.42 -2.32
N SER A 179 -5.19 -2.61 -2.31
CA SER A 179 -4.81 -3.73 -3.17
C SER A 179 -5.44 -3.64 -4.56
N SER A 180 -4.93 -4.44 -5.50
CA SER A 180 -5.45 -4.50 -6.89
C SER A 180 -6.95 -4.74 -6.98
N THR A 181 -7.52 -5.53 -6.06
CA THR A 181 -8.96 -5.82 -6.01
C THR A 181 -9.82 -4.62 -5.64
N ALA A 182 -9.25 -3.67 -4.89
CA ALA A 182 -9.91 -2.40 -4.58
C ALA A 182 -9.78 -1.39 -5.72
N LEU A 183 -8.70 -1.50 -6.53
CA LEU A 183 -8.38 -0.54 -7.58
C LEU A 183 -9.12 -0.79 -8.87
N PHE A 184 -9.19 -2.04 -9.32
CA PHE A 184 -9.56 -2.42 -10.68
C PHE A 184 -10.73 -3.40 -10.74
N GLY A 185 -11.25 -3.56 -11.95
CA GLY A 185 -12.38 -4.44 -12.25
C GLY A 185 -13.72 -3.72 -12.13
N THR A 186 -14.78 -4.51 -12.29
CA THR A 186 -16.17 -4.03 -12.15
C THR A 186 -16.72 -4.46 -10.81
N SER A 187 -17.33 -3.52 -10.09
CA SER A 187 -17.97 -3.82 -8.81
C SER A 187 -19.29 -4.55 -9.02
N ALA A 188 -19.43 -5.71 -8.40
CA ALA A 188 -20.71 -6.42 -8.37
C ALA A 188 -21.82 -5.64 -7.62
N ARG A 189 -21.43 -4.63 -6.83
CA ARG A 189 -22.34 -3.76 -6.07
C ARG A 189 -22.51 -2.37 -6.69
N ALA A 190 -22.13 -2.20 -7.98
CA ALA A 190 -22.26 -0.91 -8.67
C ALA A 190 -23.71 -0.39 -8.68
N ALA A 191 -24.71 -1.27 -8.82
CA ALA A 191 -26.13 -0.91 -8.74
C ALA A 191 -26.54 -0.36 -7.36
N ALA A 192 -25.81 -0.73 -6.28
CA ALA A 192 -26.00 -0.20 -4.94
C ALA A 192 -25.12 1.04 -4.66
N GLY A 193 -24.40 1.54 -5.67
CA GLY A 193 -23.55 2.72 -5.60
C GLY A 193 -22.14 2.46 -5.02
N TYR A 194 -21.69 1.19 -4.94
CA TYR A 194 -20.36 0.83 -4.46
C TYR A 194 -19.45 0.46 -5.62
N PHE A 195 -18.35 1.17 -5.76
CA PHE A 195 -17.45 1.12 -6.90
C PHE A 195 -16.02 0.71 -6.50
N THR A 196 -15.25 0.18 -7.45
CA THR A 196 -13.79 0.15 -7.33
C THR A 196 -13.25 1.59 -7.35
N LEU A 197 -12.01 1.81 -6.89
CA LEU A 197 -11.44 3.16 -6.91
C LEU A 197 -11.43 3.77 -8.32
N SER A 198 -11.12 2.97 -9.35
CA SER A 198 -11.10 3.44 -10.74
C SER A 198 -12.49 3.84 -11.26
N GLU A 199 -13.53 3.08 -10.92
CA GLU A 199 -14.91 3.43 -11.26
C GLU A 199 -15.37 4.67 -10.50
N TYR A 200 -15.04 4.74 -9.21
CA TYR A 200 -15.36 5.86 -8.34
C TYR A 200 -14.70 7.16 -8.82
N ALA A 201 -13.41 7.11 -9.21
CA ALA A 201 -12.70 8.24 -9.80
C ALA A 201 -13.38 8.77 -11.07
N LYS A 202 -13.84 7.87 -11.94
CA LYS A 202 -14.59 8.25 -13.15
C LYS A 202 -15.91 8.94 -12.79
N LEU A 203 -16.64 8.38 -11.82
CA LEU A 203 -17.92 8.94 -11.35
C LEU A 203 -17.73 10.37 -10.79
N ILE A 204 -16.72 10.58 -9.92
CA ILE A 204 -16.38 11.89 -9.36
C ILE A 204 -16.10 12.89 -10.48
N LYS A 205 -15.22 12.52 -11.43
CA LYS A 205 -14.86 13.37 -12.56
C LYS A 205 -16.05 13.72 -13.45
N GLN A 206 -16.92 12.75 -13.75
CA GLN A 206 -18.12 12.94 -14.57
C GLN A 206 -19.13 13.90 -13.93
N ASN A 207 -19.18 13.95 -12.60
CA ASN A 207 -20.04 14.85 -11.84
C ASN A 207 -19.38 16.18 -11.48
N GLY A 208 -18.15 16.47 -11.97
CA GLY A 208 -17.45 17.71 -11.67
C GLY A 208 -17.08 17.89 -10.18
N ALA A 209 -17.07 16.78 -9.42
CA ALA A 209 -16.71 16.77 -8.01
C ALA A 209 -15.21 16.57 -7.81
N ILE A 210 -14.74 16.78 -6.57
CA ILE A 210 -13.37 16.52 -6.12
C ILE A 210 -13.40 15.55 -4.93
N TRP A 211 -12.30 14.86 -4.70
CA TRP A 211 -12.18 13.86 -3.63
C TRP A 211 -12.45 14.44 -2.25
N GLU A 212 -11.84 15.59 -1.97
CA GLU A 212 -11.88 16.30 -0.69
C GLU A 212 -13.28 16.84 -0.37
N GLY A 213 -14.10 17.01 -1.42
CA GLY A 213 -15.47 17.50 -1.31
C GLY A 213 -16.51 16.43 -0.98
N LEU A 214 -16.10 15.18 -0.77
CA LEU A 214 -16.99 14.05 -0.59
C LEU A 214 -16.71 13.26 0.69
N VAL A 215 -17.72 13.07 1.50
CA VAL A 215 -17.76 12.02 2.50
C VAL A 215 -17.95 10.69 1.76
N THR A 216 -16.96 9.82 1.84
CA THR A 216 -16.92 8.55 1.14
C THR A 216 -17.05 7.40 2.12
N GLU A 217 -18.05 6.58 1.95
CA GLU A 217 -18.13 5.29 2.64
C GLU A 217 -17.20 4.29 1.96
N VAL A 218 -16.30 3.74 2.75
CA VAL A 218 -15.43 2.62 2.37
C VAL A 218 -15.97 1.37 3.02
N CYS A 219 -16.25 0.33 2.24
CA CYS A 219 -16.70 -0.94 2.80
C CYS A 219 -16.06 -2.13 2.10
N PHE A 220 -15.95 -3.26 2.79
CA PHE A 220 -15.56 -4.50 2.16
C PHE A 220 -16.69 -5.08 1.31
N SER A 221 -16.34 -5.59 0.13
CA SER A 221 -17.27 -6.35 -0.70
C SER A 221 -17.49 -7.74 -0.10
N GLU A 222 -18.70 -8.26 -0.23
CA GLU A 222 -19.03 -9.65 0.08
C GLU A 222 -18.63 -10.56 -1.09
N GLY A 223 -18.36 -11.84 -0.78
CA GLY A 223 -18.10 -12.87 -1.78
C GLY A 223 -16.63 -13.24 -1.99
N ALA A 224 -16.34 -13.98 -3.04
CA ALA A 224 -15.04 -14.60 -3.30
C ALA A 224 -13.89 -13.62 -3.56
N ASN A 225 -14.21 -12.40 -4.03
CA ASN A 225 -13.23 -11.34 -4.29
C ASN A 225 -13.38 -10.24 -3.23
N ILE A 226 -12.92 -10.53 -2.02
CA ILE A 226 -12.92 -9.56 -0.93
C ILE A 226 -12.04 -8.37 -1.29
N GLY A 227 -12.65 -7.22 -1.48
CA GLY A 227 -11.95 -5.98 -1.78
C GLY A 227 -12.75 -4.80 -1.27
N VAL A 228 -12.06 -3.70 -1.03
CA VAL A 228 -12.70 -2.46 -0.58
C VAL A 228 -13.46 -1.82 -1.74
N ARG A 229 -14.61 -1.22 -1.45
CA ARG A 229 -15.46 -0.46 -2.36
C ARG A 229 -15.77 0.90 -1.78
N PHE A 230 -16.05 1.85 -2.67
CA PHE A 230 -16.21 3.27 -2.38
C PHE A 230 -17.60 3.74 -2.81
N LYS A 231 -18.26 4.51 -1.95
CA LYS A 231 -19.59 5.10 -2.21
C LYS A 231 -19.61 6.53 -1.70
N ALA A 232 -20.01 7.48 -2.53
CA ALA A 232 -20.29 8.85 -2.08
C ALA A 232 -21.53 8.86 -1.18
N LYS A 233 -21.42 9.50 -0.01
CA LYS A 233 -22.51 9.60 0.98
C LYS A 233 -23.07 11.00 1.06
N ALA A 234 -22.19 12.00 1.14
CA ALA A 234 -22.57 13.39 1.32
C ALA A 234 -21.50 14.32 0.74
N TYR A 235 -21.85 15.56 0.51
CA TYR A 235 -20.89 16.62 0.28
C TYR A 235 -20.35 17.15 1.61
N VAL A 236 -19.07 17.50 1.61
CA VAL A 236 -18.43 18.18 2.72
C VAL A 236 -18.88 19.64 2.74
N GLU A 237 -19.16 20.19 3.92
CA GLU A 237 -19.49 21.60 4.07
C GLU A 237 -18.32 22.50 3.66
N TYR A 238 -18.64 23.69 3.13
CA TYR A 238 -17.66 24.57 2.50
C TYR A 238 -16.49 24.95 3.42
N ASP A 239 -16.76 25.32 4.67
CA ASP A 239 -15.71 25.74 5.61
C ASP A 239 -14.77 24.59 5.96
N LYS A 240 -15.32 23.39 6.16
CA LYS A 240 -14.54 22.16 6.36
C LYS A 240 -13.73 21.80 5.11
N LEU A 241 -14.31 21.95 3.92
CA LEU A 241 -13.63 21.68 2.65
C LEU A 241 -12.37 22.55 2.50
N GLN A 242 -12.46 23.86 2.84
CA GLN A 242 -11.29 24.75 2.76
C GLN A 242 -10.15 24.27 3.68
N GLN A 243 -10.48 23.84 4.89
CA GLN A 243 -9.50 23.28 5.83
C GLN A 243 -8.88 21.97 5.29
N LEU A 244 -9.68 21.06 4.74
CA LEU A 244 -9.22 19.80 4.17
C LEU A 244 -8.31 20.02 2.95
N LEU A 245 -8.60 20.98 2.08
CA LEU A 245 -7.76 21.36 0.95
C LEU A 245 -6.38 21.90 1.39
N GLN A 246 -6.31 22.61 2.51
CA GLN A 246 -5.03 23.02 3.09
C GLN A 246 -4.30 21.86 3.74
N LEU A 247 -5.03 21.03 4.49
CA LEU A 247 -4.48 19.85 5.16
C LEU A 247 -3.87 18.87 4.16
N GLY A 248 -4.51 18.63 3.01
CA GLY A 248 -3.98 17.77 1.93
C GLY A 248 -2.66 18.27 1.32
N LYS A 249 -2.31 19.57 1.52
CA LYS A 249 -1.05 20.18 1.03
C LYS A 249 0.05 20.24 2.08
N THR A 250 -0.19 19.74 3.28
CA THR A 250 0.82 19.77 4.36
C THR A 250 1.98 18.80 4.09
N ALA A 251 3.11 19.07 4.74
CA ALA A 251 4.27 18.18 4.68
C ALA A 251 3.93 16.77 5.22
N GLU A 252 3.10 16.68 6.27
CA GLU A 252 2.63 15.40 6.82
C GLU A 252 1.85 14.60 5.77
N SER A 253 0.91 15.23 5.05
CA SER A 253 0.18 14.57 3.97
C SER A 253 1.10 14.07 2.85
N ALA A 254 2.08 14.89 2.44
CA ALA A 254 3.07 14.53 1.41
C ALA A 254 3.96 13.35 1.86
N GLU A 255 4.40 13.37 3.12
CA GLU A 255 5.17 12.28 3.72
C GLU A 255 4.37 10.96 3.74
N MET A 256 3.11 11.02 4.18
CA MET A 256 2.22 9.86 4.18
C MET A 256 1.95 9.28 2.78
N LEU A 257 1.97 10.11 1.73
CA LEU A 257 1.85 9.65 0.34
C LEU A 257 3.14 9.06 -0.22
N THR A 258 4.28 9.32 0.41
CA THR A 258 5.57 8.81 -0.05
C THR A 258 5.60 7.29 0.02
N ILE A 259 5.93 6.65 -1.11
CA ILE A 259 6.08 5.21 -1.19
C ILE A 259 7.56 4.87 -0.95
N ASP A 260 7.88 4.62 0.29
CA ASP A 260 9.19 4.10 0.71
C ASP A 260 8.98 3.00 1.76
N PHE A 261 9.84 1.99 1.73
CA PHE A 261 9.85 0.92 2.69
C PHE A 261 11.27 0.83 3.28
N PRO A 262 11.40 0.60 4.60
CA PRO A 262 12.69 0.45 5.23
C PRO A 262 13.43 -0.76 4.65
N GLU A 263 14.75 -0.67 4.66
CA GLU A 263 15.58 -1.80 4.31
C GLU A 263 15.37 -2.93 5.32
N ARG A 264 15.20 -4.15 4.80
CA ARG A 264 15.12 -5.33 5.64
C ARG A 264 16.48 -5.65 6.22
N LYS A 265 16.59 -5.70 7.55
CA LYS A 265 17.81 -6.15 8.22
C LYS A 265 17.97 -7.66 8.02
N ALA A 266 19.19 -8.11 7.75
CA ALA A 266 19.50 -9.51 7.45
C ALA A 266 19.23 -10.48 8.62
N ASP A 267 19.09 -9.96 9.84
CA ASP A 267 18.91 -10.74 11.07
C ASP A 267 17.51 -11.34 11.25
N ASN A 268 16.54 -10.93 10.43
CA ASN A 268 15.24 -11.60 10.40
C ASN A 268 15.35 -12.76 9.41
N GLU A 269 15.46 -14.00 9.90
CA GLU A 269 15.48 -15.24 9.11
C GLU A 269 14.41 -15.20 8.02
N ALA A 270 14.80 -14.67 6.87
CA ALA A 270 14.04 -14.91 5.65
C ALA A 270 14.30 -16.35 5.24
N PRO A 271 13.29 -17.11 4.79
CA PRO A 271 13.57 -18.29 3.99
C PRO A 271 14.56 -17.83 2.91
N ALA A 272 15.69 -18.53 2.78
CA ALA A 272 16.80 -18.17 1.92
C ALA A 272 16.26 -17.55 0.63
N ALA A 273 16.51 -16.24 0.45
CA ALA A 273 16.13 -15.57 -0.76
C ALA A 273 16.77 -16.36 -1.89
N GLN A 274 15.97 -17.10 -2.65
CA GLN A 274 16.46 -17.66 -3.89
C GLN A 274 16.87 -16.42 -4.69
N ALA A 275 18.18 -16.21 -4.73
CA ALA A 275 18.76 -15.15 -5.54
C ALA A 275 18.10 -15.25 -6.90
N TYR A 276 17.59 -14.13 -7.42
CA TYR A 276 17.09 -14.05 -8.76
C TYR A 276 18.23 -14.50 -9.69
N VAL A 277 18.24 -15.75 -10.01
CA VAL A 277 18.88 -16.24 -11.22
C VAL A 277 17.92 -15.84 -12.31
N ALA A 278 18.34 -14.93 -13.18
CA ALA A 278 17.54 -14.52 -14.33
C ALA A 278 17.04 -15.80 -15.00
N ALA A 279 15.75 -16.07 -14.88
CA ALA A 279 15.19 -17.28 -15.48
C ALA A 279 15.58 -17.22 -16.95
N ASP A 280 16.21 -18.27 -17.46
CA ASP A 280 16.55 -18.36 -18.86
C ASP A 280 15.32 -17.94 -19.68
N PRO A 281 15.45 -16.91 -20.57
CA PRO A 281 14.31 -16.40 -21.34
C PRO A 281 13.54 -17.48 -22.08
N LYS A 282 14.22 -18.57 -22.45
CA LYS A 282 13.61 -19.75 -23.05
C LYS A 282 12.70 -20.49 -22.08
N SER A 283 13.14 -20.67 -20.83
CA SER A 283 12.32 -21.30 -19.78
C SER A 283 11.06 -20.49 -19.48
N VAL A 284 11.15 -19.16 -19.47
CA VAL A 284 9.99 -18.27 -19.27
C VAL A 284 8.99 -18.41 -20.42
N MET A 285 9.49 -18.52 -21.66
CA MET A 285 8.64 -18.69 -22.83
C MET A 285 7.95 -20.06 -22.81
N LEU A 286 8.67 -21.13 -22.48
CA LEU A 286 8.11 -22.48 -22.36
C LEU A 286 7.06 -22.60 -21.24
N ALA A 287 7.15 -21.77 -20.21
CA ALA A 287 6.16 -21.67 -19.13
C ALA A 287 4.92 -20.84 -19.52
N ASN A 288 4.90 -20.19 -20.67
CA ASN A 288 3.75 -19.39 -21.14
C ASN A 288 2.50 -20.30 -21.25
N PRO A 289 1.34 -19.92 -20.70
CA PRO A 289 0.11 -20.69 -20.79
C PRO A 289 -0.30 -21.06 -22.22
N ALA A 290 -0.13 -20.12 -23.18
CA ALA A 290 -0.41 -20.39 -24.60
C ALA A 290 0.49 -21.48 -25.15
N PHE A 291 1.77 -21.52 -24.76
CA PHE A 291 2.67 -22.61 -25.15
C PHE A 291 2.24 -23.93 -24.53
N GLN A 292 1.89 -23.92 -23.24
CA GLN A 292 1.50 -25.13 -22.48
C GLN A 292 0.21 -25.77 -23.01
N THR A 293 -0.73 -24.99 -23.51
CA THR A 293 -2.04 -25.49 -23.99
C THR A 293 -2.10 -25.69 -25.50
N THR A 294 -1.62 -24.72 -26.28
CA THR A 294 -1.75 -24.73 -27.76
C THR A 294 -0.55 -25.36 -28.44
N LEU A 295 0.65 -25.17 -27.89
CA LEU A 295 1.91 -25.66 -28.44
C LEU A 295 2.53 -26.80 -27.64
N ALA A 296 1.73 -27.49 -26.82
CA ALA A 296 2.21 -28.59 -25.95
C ALA A 296 2.94 -29.69 -26.75
N HIS A 297 2.52 -29.93 -27.98
CA HIS A 297 3.13 -30.93 -28.88
C HIS A 297 4.56 -30.53 -29.34
N LEU A 298 4.95 -29.27 -29.20
CA LEU A 298 6.30 -28.79 -29.51
C LEU A 298 7.22 -28.76 -28.27
N ARG A 299 6.75 -29.17 -27.12
CA ARG A 299 7.45 -29.02 -25.85
C ARG A 299 8.84 -29.66 -25.86
N ASP A 300 8.95 -30.91 -26.30
CA ASP A 300 10.22 -31.63 -26.29
C ASP A 300 11.20 -31.01 -27.30
N TRP A 301 10.73 -30.65 -28.50
CA TRP A 301 11.53 -29.95 -29.47
C TRP A 301 12.02 -28.59 -28.95
N ALA A 302 11.15 -27.81 -28.36
CA ALA A 302 11.48 -26.47 -27.86
C ALA A 302 12.48 -26.51 -26.67
N GLN A 303 12.55 -27.61 -25.92
CA GLN A 303 13.52 -27.81 -24.85
C GLN A 303 14.92 -28.15 -25.36
N HIS A 304 15.06 -28.58 -26.61
CA HIS A 304 16.36 -28.97 -27.16
C HIS A 304 17.37 -27.80 -27.12
N PRO A 305 18.64 -28.01 -26.71
CA PRO A 305 19.63 -26.95 -26.54
C PRO A 305 19.89 -26.11 -27.79
N SER A 306 19.78 -26.72 -28.99
CA SER A 306 19.99 -26.02 -30.27
C SER A 306 18.83 -25.15 -30.74
N VAL A 307 17.67 -25.21 -30.08
CA VAL A 307 16.49 -24.44 -30.47
C VAL A 307 16.52 -23.09 -29.74
N THR A 308 16.58 -22.01 -30.52
CA THR A 308 16.63 -20.63 -29.99
C THR A 308 15.22 -20.07 -29.74
N ILE A 309 15.15 -18.96 -29.00
CA ILE A 309 13.89 -18.25 -28.73
C ILE A 309 13.25 -17.76 -30.04
N GLU A 310 14.06 -17.25 -30.99
CA GLU A 310 13.61 -16.79 -32.30
C GLU A 310 12.96 -17.92 -33.08
N THR A 311 13.58 -19.12 -33.02
CA THR A 311 13.04 -20.31 -33.69
C THR A 311 11.72 -20.73 -33.09
N ILE A 312 11.58 -20.68 -31.75
CA ILE A 312 10.33 -20.99 -31.04
C ILE A 312 9.22 -19.99 -31.41
N ARG A 313 9.54 -18.68 -31.48
CA ARG A 313 8.59 -17.64 -31.87
C ARG A 313 8.13 -17.81 -33.31
N ALA A 314 9.07 -18.07 -34.20
CA ALA A 314 8.75 -18.31 -35.62
C ALA A 314 7.83 -19.53 -35.83
N GLU A 315 8.06 -20.58 -35.03
CA GLU A 315 7.20 -21.78 -35.09
C GLU A 315 5.83 -21.49 -34.50
N ALA A 316 5.76 -20.83 -33.29
CA ALA A 316 4.51 -20.47 -32.65
C ALA A 316 3.62 -19.58 -33.55
N ALA A 317 4.22 -18.67 -34.32
CA ALA A 317 3.49 -17.80 -35.23
C ALA A 317 2.73 -18.57 -36.31
N LYS A 318 3.23 -19.75 -36.75
CA LYS A 318 2.54 -20.62 -37.73
C LYS A 318 1.21 -21.17 -37.19
N TYR A 319 1.10 -21.24 -35.85
CA TYR A 319 -0.11 -21.69 -35.15
C TYR A 319 -0.95 -20.51 -34.64
N GLY A 320 -0.62 -19.26 -35.01
CA GLY A 320 -1.35 -18.06 -34.59
C GLY A 320 -1.10 -17.67 -33.11
N VAL A 321 -0.04 -18.21 -32.48
CA VAL A 321 0.30 -17.94 -31.09
C VAL A 321 1.39 -16.88 -31.00
N ALA A 322 1.12 -15.76 -30.35
CA ALA A 322 2.11 -14.74 -30.01
C ALA A 322 2.78 -15.07 -28.66
N LEU A 323 4.10 -15.31 -28.69
CA LEU A 323 4.93 -15.61 -27.50
C LEU A 323 5.89 -14.46 -27.18
#